data_2f03b172f1cda9caf694d2c5c260fcf2
#
_entry.id   2f03b172f1cda9caf694d2c5c260fcf2
#
_cell.length_a   1.000
_cell.length_b   1.000
_cell.length_c   1.000
_cell.angle_alpha   90.00
_cell.angle_beta   90.00
_cell.angle_gamma   90.00
#
_symmetry.space_group_name_H-M   'P 1'
#
loop_
_entity.id
_entity.type
_entity.pdbx_description
1 polymer ?
#
loop_
_entity_poly.entity_id
_entity_poly.type
_entity_poly.pdbx_seq_one_letter_code
_entity_poly.pdbx_strand_id
1 'polypeptide(L)'
;MMDEQKEMNHMRELVELLNRARRSYEQENTEIMSNYEYDKLYDELQELEEKLGTRMANSPTVNVGYEVLSELPKERHERPMLSLDKTKDVERLKEFLGGQKALISWKLDGLTVVLTYQNGELAKAVTRGNGVIGEVITNNAKVFKNVPLKIPYQGELVLRGEAVISYKDFEKINEEIEDVDAKYKNPRNLCSGSVRQLNNEITAKRNVRFYAFTLVRAEGVDFQNSRKYQMQWLENQGFDVVENHEVTRDTIEEEVAWFAREIEHNEVPSDGLVLVYDDIAYGQSLGTTAKFPRDSFAFKWADEIRNTKLLEIEWSPSRTGLINPVAVFEPVELEGTTVSRASVHNISIMEELELGVGDEIQVYKANMIIPQIAENLTRSGVKDIPKVCPVCGGETKISMENETKTLYCTNPKCQAKHVKSFALFASRDAMNIEGLSEATLEKFIFHGYVKDFTDLFHLDNYRDEIMTMDGFGEKSFLKLQSSIEKARKTTLARLVYGLGIPGIGSANAKVICRALGNDSQRVLQAEEAELVEIQGVGAVMAKSYVDYFKEEEHQEIFKRLLSEVELEEEEVTEDSQKFAGV
;
A
#
# COMPACT_ATOMS: atom_id res chain seq x y z
N MET A 1 -27.32 25.21 4.54
CA MET A 1 -26.48 24.74 3.41
C MET A 1 -25.14 25.48 3.29
N MET A 2 -25.09 26.81 3.01
CA MET A 2 -23.80 27.52 2.89
C MET A 2 -23.04 27.67 4.21
N ASP A 3 -23.74 27.73 5.34
CA ASP A 3 -23.12 27.79 6.68
C ASP A 3 -22.69 26.39 7.15
N GLU A 4 -23.47 25.36 6.91
CA GLU A 4 -23.11 23.96 7.23
C GLU A 4 -21.87 23.48 6.48
N GLN A 5 -21.73 23.87 5.19
CA GLN A 5 -20.54 23.55 4.41
C GLN A 5 -19.28 24.25 4.96
N LYS A 6 -19.41 25.49 5.44
CA LYS A 6 -18.30 26.18 6.11
C LYS A 6 -17.93 25.51 7.43
N GLU A 7 -18.91 25.13 8.21
CA GLU A 7 -18.68 24.41 9.48
C GLU A 7 -18.08 23.03 9.25
N MET A 8 -18.49 22.30 8.21
CA MET A 8 -17.91 21.04 7.81
C MET A 8 -16.43 21.18 7.40
N ASN A 9 -16.11 22.22 6.63
CA ASN A 9 -14.73 22.49 6.25
C ASN A 9 -13.88 22.89 7.47
N HIS A 10 -14.42 23.71 8.35
CA HIS A 10 -13.76 24.10 9.58
C HIS A 10 -13.49 22.89 10.50
N MET A 11 -14.46 21.98 10.63
CA MET A 11 -14.28 20.72 11.36
C MET A 11 -13.11 19.91 10.79
N ARG A 12 -13.01 19.80 9.45
CA ARG A 12 -11.90 19.08 8.80
C ARG A 12 -10.55 19.75 9.05
N GLU A 13 -10.49 21.08 8.97
CA GLU A 13 -9.28 21.86 9.27
C GLU A 13 -8.81 21.63 10.72
N LEU A 14 -9.74 21.60 11.68
CA LEU A 14 -9.44 21.30 13.08
C LEU A 14 -8.91 19.87 13.25
N VAL A 15 -9.54 18.88 12.62
CA VAL A 15 -9.06 17.49 12.65
C VAL A 15 -7.62 17.38 12.11
N GLU A 16 -7.33 18.04 10.99
CA GLU A 16 -5.98 18.02 10.41
C GLU A 16 -4.96 18.74 11.30
N LEU A 17 -5.33 19.90 11.85
CA LEU A 17 -4.45 20.71 12.72
C LEU A 17 -4.12 19.96 14.01
N LEU A 18 -5.13 19.42 14.69
CA LEU A 18 -4.96 18.67 15.95
C LEU A 18 -4.17 17.38 15.76
N ASN A 19 -4.42 16.64 14.66
CA ASN A 19 -3.64 15.45 14.34
C ASN A 19 -2.17 15.78 13.99
N ARG A 20 -1.92 16.93 13.37
CA ARG A 20 -0.56 17.41 13.11
C ARG A 20 0.13 17.80 14.40
N ALA A 21 -0.54 18.54 15.29
CA ALA A 21 0.00 18.94 16.57
C ALA A 21 0.36 17.71 17.45
N ARG A 22 -0.54 16.73 17.51
CA ARG A 22 -0.30 15.48 18.21
C ARG A 22 0.90 14.71 17.64
N ARG A 23 1.02 14.61 16.31
CA ARG A 23 2.17 13.95 15.67
C ARG A 23 3.49 14.64 15.96
N SER A 24 3.53 15.98 15.84
CA SER A 24 4.74 16.75 16.14
C SER A 24 5.15 16.60 17.60
N TYR A 25 4.20 16.55 18.52
CA TYR A 25 4.48 16.32 19.93
C TYR A 25 4.97 14.90 20.21
N GLU A 26 4.26 13.86 19.71
CA GLU A 26 4.54 12.46 20.02
C GLU A 26 5.77 11.89 19.24
N GLN A 27 6.00 12.33 18.01
CA GLN A 27 7.02 11.74 17.13
C GLN A 27 8.25 12.63 16.92
N GLU A 28 8.06 13.94 16.89
CA GLU A 28 9.12 14.90 16.59
C GLU A 28 9.63 15.62 17.84
N ASN A 29 8.99 15.37 18.99
CA ASN A 29 9.27 16.05 20.27
C ASN A 29 9.28 17.60 20.14
N THR A 30 8.41 18.11 19.25
CA THR A 30 8.30 19.53 18.91
C THR A 30 6.87 20.00 19.17
N GLU A 31 6.72 21.02 20.01
CA GLU A 31 5.42 21.67 20.25
C GLU A 31 5.15 22.69 19.14
N ILE A 32 4.09 22.50 18.34
CA ILE A 32 3.62 23.48 17.35
C ILE A 32 2.48 24.35 17.87
N MET A 33 1.92 24.01 19.04
CA MET A 33 0.96 24.80 19.79
C MET A 33 1.03 24.44 21.28
N SER A 34 0.56 25.32 22.14
CA SER A 34 0.49 25.02 23.58
C SER A 34 -0.60 24.00 23.92
N ASN A 35 -0.43 23.26 25.03
CA ASN A 35 -1.46 22.33 25.52
C ASN A 35 -2.80 23.02 25.73
N TYR A 36 -2.79 24.27 26.23
CA TYR A 36 -4.02 25.05 26.40
C TYR A 36 -4.73 25.36 25.07
N GLU A 37 -3.97 25.69 24.04
CA GLU A 37 -4.51 25.94 22.70
C GLU A 37 -5.02 24.63 22.06
N TYR A 38 -4.30 23.54 22.25
CA TYR A 38 -4.73 22.21 21.81
C TYR A 38 -6.07 21.82 22.44
N ASP A 39 -6.20 21.94 23.77
CA ASP A 39 -7.42 21.58 24.48
C ASP A 39 -8.61 22.44 24.03
N LYS A 40 -8.40 23.74 23.84
CA LYS A 40 -9.43 24.66 23.34
C LYS A 40 -9.92 24.28 21.94
N LEU A 41 -9.01 23.97 21.03
CA LEU A 41 -9.37 23.54 19.66
C LEU A 41 -10.00 22.15 19.65
N TYR A 42 -9.61 21.28 20.58
CA TYR A 42 -10.22 19.96 20.76
C TYR A 42 -11.68 20.06 21.24
N ASP A 43 -11.96 20.94 22.20
CA ASP A 43 -13.33 21.21 22.66
C ASP A 43 -14.19 21.81 21.54
N GLU A 44 -13.63 22.76 20.78
CA GLU A 44 -14.31 23.34 19.59
C GLU A 44 -14.63 22.26 18.55
N LEU A 45 -13.72 21.33 18.31
CA LEU A 45 -13.96 20.19 17.41
C LEU A 45 -15.11 19.31 17.91
N GLN A 46 -15.16 19.00 19.22
CA GLN A 46 -16.23 18.22 19.80
C GLN A 46 -17.61 18.90 19.64
N GLU A 47 -17.68 20.22 19.89
CA GLU A 47 -18.92 21.00 19.70
C GLU A 47 -19.38 21.00 18.24
N LEU A 48 -18.44 21.11 17.28
CA LEU A 48 -18.77 21.04 15.85
C LEU A 48 -19.24 19.64 15.43
N GLU A 49 -18.62 18.59 15.93
CA GLU A 49 -19.02 17.21 15.67
C GLU A 49 -20.42 16.92 16.21
N GLU A 50 -20.77 17.43 17.40
CA GLU A 50 -22.13 17.33 17.95
C GLU A 50 -23.12 18.13 17.14
N LYS A 51 -22.79 19.37 16.79
CA LYS A 51 -23.66 20.27 16.03
C LYS A 51 -23.98 19.74 14.64
N LEU A 52 -22.98 19.22 13.95
CA LEU A 52 -23.11 18.70 12.57
C LEU A 52 -23.65 17.26 12.56
N GLY A 53 -23.72 16.58 13.72
CA GLY A 53 -24.14 15.19 13.81
C GLY A 53 -23.25 14.22 13.05
N THR A 54 -22.01 14.63 12.73
CA THR A 54 -21.04 13.81 11.99
C THR A 54 -19.68 13.80 12.70
N ARG A 55 -18.93 12.73 12.52
CA ARG A 55 -17.60 12.55 13.11
C ARG A 55 -16.70 11.81 12.14
N MET A 56 -15.54 12.40 11.83
CA MET A 56 -14.59 11.80 10.92
C MET A 56 -13.85 10.63 11.58
N ALA A 57 -13.55 9.57 10.81
CA ALA A 57 -12.84 8.39 11.31
C ALA A 57 -11.43 8.71 11.84
N ASN A 58 -10.76 9.72 11.27
CA ASN A 58 -9.45 10.21 11.71
C ASN A 58 -9.52 11.35 12.74
N SER A 59 -10.70 11.68 13.27
CA SER A 59 -10.81 12.72 14.29
C SER A 59 -10.07 12.30 15.57
N PRO A 60 -9.31 13.21 16.21
CA PRO A 60 -8.67 12.92 17.50
C PRO A 60 -9.67 12.67 18.63
N THR A 61 -10.97 13.00 18.41
CA THR A 61 -12.05 12.72 19.36
C THR A 61 -12.58 11.28 19.26
N VAL A 62 -12.15 10.52 18.24
CA VAL A 62 -12.54 9.12 18.02
C VAL A 62 -11.50 8.21 18.65
N ASN A 63 -11.92 7.40 19.60
CA ASN A 63 -11.11 6.29 20.10
C ASN A 63 -11.46 5.04 19.28
N VAL A 64 -10.82 4.88 18.12
CA VAL A 64 -10.98 3.69 17.27
C VAL A 64 -10.04 2.62 17.78
N GLY A 65 -10.60 1.58 18.41
CA GLY A 65 -9.83 0.41 18.82
C GLY A 65 -9.23 -0.29 17.60
N TYR A 66 -7.97 -0.71 17.71
CA TYR A 66 -7.35 -1.56 16.71
C TYR A 66 -7.70 -3.02 16.96
N GLU A 67 -8.09 -3.73 15.91
CA GLU A 67 -8.55 -5.11 15.99
C GLU A 67 -7.79 -5.98 14.99
N VAL A 68 -7.37 -7.17 15.43
CA VAL A 68 -6.78 -8.20 14.59
C VAL A 68 -7.85 -9.24 14.29
N LEU A 69 -8.20 -9.37 13.02
CA LEU A 69 -9.12 -10.38 12.53
C LEU A 69 -8.37 -11.63 12.12
N SER A 70 -9.04 -12.77 12.22
CA SER A 70 -8.51 -14.05 11.78
C SER A 70 -8.62 -14.24 10.26
N GLU A 71 -9.70 -13.72 9.68
CA GLU A 71 -9.99 -13.73 8.25
C GLU A 71 -10.90 -12.56 7.87
N LEU A 72 -11.00 -12.26 6.57
CA LEU A 72 -11.98 -11.33 6.04
C LEU A 72 -13.20 -12.12 5.54
N PRO A 73 -14.38 -11.97 6.19
CA PRO A 73 -15.61 -12.60 5.72
C PRO A 73 -15.93 -12.16 4.29
N LYS A 74 -16.60 -13.02 3.54
CA LYS A 74 -17.04 -12.72 2.18
C LYS A 74 -18.54 -12.45 2.15
N GLU A 75 -18.95 -11.48 1.37
CA GLU A 75 -20.35 -11.10 1.20
C GLU A 75 -20.70 -10.91 -0.27
N ARG A 76 -21.93 -11.32 -0.64
CA ARG A 76 -22.46 -11.14 -1.99
C ARG A 76 -23.10 -9.77 -2.11
N HIS A 77 -22.79 -9.05 -3.19
CA HIS A 77 -23.41 -7.78 -3.50
C HIS A 77 -24.88 -7.97 -3.96
N GLU A 78 -25.76 -7.07 -3.53
CA GLU A 78 -27.17 -7.06 -3.97
C GLU A 78 -27.28 -6.89 -5.48
N ARG A 79 -26.40 -6.08 -6.07
CA ARG A 79 -26.31 -5.85 -7.53
C ARG A 79 -24.86 -6.03 -7.97
N PRO A 80 -24.61 -6.78 -9.06
CA PRO A 80 -23.28 -6.92 -9.60
C PRO A 80 -22.63 -5.57 -9.90
N MET A 81 -21.32 -5.47 -9.65
CA MET A 81 -20.53 -4.29 -10.00
C MET A 81 -19.82 -4.55 -11.34
N LEU A 82 -20.42 -4.05 -12.39
CA LEU A 82 -19.92 -4.22 -13.76
C LEU A 82 -18.68 -3.35 -14.00
N SER A 83 -17.91 -3.72 -15.00
CA SER A 83 -16.85 -2.89 -15.54
C SER A 83 -17.44 -1.79 -16.42
N LEU A 84 -16.67 -0.74 -16.74
CA LEU A 84 -17.07 0.30 -17.67
C LEU A 84 -16.58 -0.04 -19.08
N ASP A 85 -17.41 0.26 -20.08
CA ASP A 85 -16.94 0.36 -21.46
C ASP A 85 -16.00 1.55 -21.59
N LYS A 86 -15.04 1.52 -22.52
CA LYS A 86 -13.97 2.50 -22.58
C LYS A 86 -13.63 2.95 -24.00
N THR A 87 -13.19 4.21 -24.12
CA THR A 87 -12.67 4.78 -25.35
C THR A 87 -11.44 5.65 -25.10
N LYS A 88 -10.63 5.87 -26.14
CA LYS A 88 -9.58 6.90 -26.20
C LYS A 88 -9.96 8.07 -27.13
N ASP A 89 -11.17 8.03 -27.68
CA ASP A 89 -11.67 9.00 -28.66
C ASP A 89 -12.75 9.89 -28.04
N VAL A 90 -12.52 11.21 -28.05
CA VAL A 90 -13.46 12.23 -27.53
C VAL A 90 -14.76 12.27 -28.36
N GLU A 91 -14.70 11.98 -29.67
CA GLU A 91 -15.90 11.93 -30.51
C GLU A 91 -16.89 10.84 -30.03
N ARG A 92 -16.38 9.72 -29.55
CA ARG A 92 -17.22 8.68 -28.94
C ARG A 92 -17.91 9.17 -27.68
N LEU A 93 -17.28 10.05 -26.89
CA LEU A 93 -17.91 10.69 -25.73
C LEU A 93 -19.00 11.65 -26.16
N LYS A 94 -18.81 12.44 -27.24
CA LYS A 94 -19.81 13.31 -27.82
C LYS A 94 -21.02 12.52 -28.36
N GLU A 95 -20.76 11.38 -29.00
CA GLU A 95 -21.81 10.47 -29.46
C GLU A 95 -22.62 9.90 -28.29
N PHE A 96 -21.90 9.44 -27.24
CA PHE A 96 -22.54 8.93 -26.01
C PHE A 96 -23.42 9.98 -25.37
N LEU A 97 -22.95 11.21 -25.21
CA LEU A 97 -23.72 12.32 -24.63
C LEU A 97 -24.99 12.64 -25.44
N GLY A 98 -24.89 12.74 -26.77
CA GLY A 98 -26.02 13.15 -27.60
C GLY A 98 -26.59 14.49 -27.13
N GLY A 99 -27.85 14.49 -26.67
CA GLY A 99 -28.52 15.64 -26.08
C GLY A 99 -28.56 15.65 -24.55
N GLN A 100 -27.91 14.71 -23.90
CA GLN A 100 -27.92 14.55 -22.45
C GLN A 100 -26.81 15.36 -21.75
N LYS A 101 -27.08 15.72 -20.50
CA LYS A 101 -26.06 16.18 -19.57
C LYS A 101 -25.43 14.99 -18.83
N ALA A 102 -24.18 15.10 -18.49
CA ALA A 102 -23.47 14.10 -17.73
C ALA A 102 -22.51 14.75 -16.71
N LEU A 103 -22.02 13.95 -15.77
CA LEU A 103 -20.87 14.27 -14.94
C LEU A 103 -19.63 13.58 -15.50
N ILE A 104 -18.55 14.33 -15.66
CA ILE A 104 -17.22 13.80 -15.92
C ILE A 104 -16.40 13.91 -14.64
N SER A 105 -15.67 12.86 -14.28
CA SER A 105 -14.89 12.80 -13.05
C SER A 105 -13.60 12.01 -13.26
N TRP A 106 -12.63 12.17 -12.34
CA TRP A 106 -11.46 11.28 -12.31
C TRP A 106 -11.89 9.82 -12.21
N LYS A 107 -11.26 8.98 -13.01
CA LYS A 107 -11.30 7.53 -12.84
C LYS A 107 -10.19 7.13 -11.89
N LEU A 108 -10.48 7.16 -10.60
CA LEU A 108 -9.50 6.83 -9.57
C LEU A 108 -9.02 5.37 -9.71
N ASP A 109 -7.75 5.15 -9.44
CA ASP A 109 -7.09 3.85 -9.55
C ASP A 109 -6.69 3.33 -8.16
N GLY A 110 -7.62 2.68 -7.51
CA GLY A 110 -7.49 2.13 -6.17
C GLY A 110 -8.24 0.81 -6.00
N LEU A 111 -9.05 0.73 -4.97
CA LEU A 111 -9.93 -0.40 -4.70
C LEU A 111 -11.35 0.09 -4.46
N THR A 112 -12.29 -0.37 -5.29
CA THR A 112 -13.71 -0.03 -5.10
C THR A 112 -14.26 -0.64 -3.82
N VAL A 113 -14.90 0.19 -3.00
CA VAL A 113 -15.53 -0.18 -1.74
C VAL A 113 -16.99 0.28 -1.72
N VAL A 114 -17.86 -0.57 -1.20
CA VAL A 114 -19.24 -0.25 -0.88
C VAL A 114 -19.36 0.04 0.61
N LEU A 115 -19.81 1.22 0.98
CA LEU A 115 -20.12 1.58 2.36
C LEU A 115 -21.62 1.53 2.60
N THR A 116 -22.02 0.95 3.72
CA THR A 116 -23.40 0.91 4.19
C THR A 116 -23.49 1.57 5.56
N TYR A 117 -24.38 2.54 5.68
CA TYR A 117 -24.72 3.20 6.93
C TYR A 117 -26.14 2.84 7.34
N GLN A 118 -26.34 2.65 8.63
CA GLN A 118 -27.66 2.43 9.24
C GLN A 118 -27.77 3.27 10.50
N ASN A 119 -28.90 3.93 10.67
CA ASN A 119 -29.14 4.82 11.81
C ASN A 119 -28.01 5.86 12.01
N GLY A 120 -27.48 6.37 10.91
CA GLY A 120 -26.41 7.36 10.91
C GLY A 120 -25.01 6.83 11.24
N GLU A 121 -24.82 5.53 11.41
CA GLU A 121 -23.52 4.92 11.74
C GLU A 121 -23.01 3.99 10.63
N LEU A 122 -21.68 3.94 10.44
CA LEU A 122 -21.06 3.00 9.52
C LEU A 122 -21.30 1.56 9.99
N ALA A 123 -22.21 0.87 9.31
CA ALA A 123 -22.59 -0.50 9.62
C ALA A 123 -21.70 -1.52 8.91
N LYS A 124 -21.32 -1.25 7.65
CA LYS A 124 -20.60 -2.23 6.85
C LYS A 124 -19.79 -1.59 5.73
N ALA A 125 -18.63 -2.20 5.43
CA ALA A 125 -17.82 -1.90 4.25
C ALA A 125 -17.42 -3.20 3.55
N VAL A 126 -17.59 -3.26 2.20
CA VAL A 126 -17.31 -4.46 1.41
C VAL A 126 -16.54 -4.07 0.16
N THR A 127 -15.45 -4.79 -0.16
CA THR A 127 -14.70 -4.58 -1.40
C THR A 127 -15.51 -5.05 -2.61
N ARG A 128 -15.19 -4.51 -3.79
CA ARG A 128 -15.79 -4.99 -5.05
C ARG A 128 -15.60 -6.51 -5.26
N GLY A 129 -14.42 -7.04 -4.90
CA GLY A 129 -14.06 -8.42 -5.19
C GLY A 129 -14.13 -8.71 -6.70
N ASN A 130 -14.79 -9.81 -7.08
CA ASN A 130 -15.02 -10.17 -8.48
C ASN A 130 -16.27 -9.48 -9.09
N GLY A 131 -16.86 -8.51 -8.40
CA GLY A 131 -18.08 -7.82 -8.80
C GLY A 131 -19.38 -8.48 -8.33
N VAL A 132 -19.32 -9.71 -7.86
CA VAL A 132 -20.48 -10.47 -7.32
C VAL A 132 -20.29 -10.74 -5.82
N ILE A 133 -19.08 -11.07 -5.42
CA ILE A 133 -18.70 -11.36 -4.03
C ILE A 133 -17.48 -10.51 -3.68
N GLY A 134 -17.54 -9.78 -2.56
CA GLY A 134 -16.47 -8.99 -1.99
C GLY A 134 -16.09 -9.44 -0.59
N GLU A 135 -15.02 -8.89 -0.07
CA GLU A 135 -14.53 -9.12 1.30
C GLU A 135 -15.05 -8.03 2.22
N VAL A 136 -15.53 -8.42 3.40
CA VAL A 136 -15.99 -7.47 4.43
C VAL A 136 -14.78 -6.86 5.12
N ILE A 137 -14.63 -5.55 4.98
CA ILE A 137 -13.48 -4.77 5.48
C ILE A 137 -13.91 -3.66 6.44
N THR A 138 -15.01 -3.84 7.15
CA THR A 138 -15.61 -2.79 8.00
C THR A 138 -14.60 -2.25 9.02
N ASN A 139 -13.81 -3.12 9.65
CA ASN A 139 -12.79 -2.69 10.61
C ASN A 139 -11.73 -1.81 9.96
N ASN A 140 -11.31 -2.15 8.75
CA ASN A 140 -10.33 -1.34 8.01
C ASN A 140 -10.93 0.00 7.57
N ALA A 141 -12.19 0.01 7.12
CA ALA A 141 -12.88 1.24 6.72
C ALA A 141 -13.06 2.23 7.87
N LYS A 142 -13.18 1.75 9.10
CA LYS A 142 -13.26 2.59 10.32
C LYS A 142 -12.00 3.42 10.59
N VAL A 143 -10.88 3.07 9.98
CA VAL A 143 -9.59 3.79 10.13
C VAL A 143 -9.15 4.49 8.84
N PHE A 144 -10.00 4.57 7.82
CA PHE A 144 -9.74 5.40 6.64
C PHE A 144 -9.74 6.87 7.04
N LYS A 145 -8.82 7.63 6.46
CA LYS A 145 -8.53 9.01 6.87
C LYS A 145 -9.74 9.95 6.79
N ASN A 146 -10.68 9.70 5.88
CA ASN A 146 -11.76 10.63 5.53
C ASN A 146 -13.16 9.98 5.49
N VAL A 147 -13.31 8.76 5.99
CA VAL A 147 -14.63 8.12 6.09
C VAL A 147 -15.31 8.59 7.38
N PRO A 148 -16.51 9.18 7.34
CA PRO A 148 -17.26 9.53 8.54
C PRO A 148 -17.79 8.27 9.21
N LEU A 149 -17.59 8.12 10.51
CA LEU A 149 -18.18 7.02 11.28
C LEU A 149 -19.65 7.27 11.61
N LYS A 150 -20.03 8.54 11.70
CA LYS A 150 -21.40 9.00 11.90
C LYS A 150 -21.76 10.05 10.87
N ILE A 151 -23.00 10.00 10.39
CA ILE A 151 -23.57 10.95 9.42
C ILE A 151 -24.92 11.47 9.92
N PRO A 152 -25.35 12.66 9.47
CA PRO A 152 -26.66 13.21 9.86
C PRO A 152 -27.86 12.37 9.41
N TYR A 153 -27.78 11.75 8.25
CA TYR A 153 -28.87 10.95 7.70
C TYR A 153 -29.08 9.66 8.48
N GLN A 154 -30.32 9.42 8.96
CA GLN A 154 -30.65 8.30 9.84
C GLN A 154 -31.25 7.08 9.11
N GLY A 155 -31.52 7.19 7.81
CA GLY A 155 -31.99 6.07 6.99
C GLY A 155 -30.85 5.13 6.60
N GLU A 156 -31.18 4.09 5.83
CA GLU A 156 -30.15 3.26 5.20
C GLU A 156 -29.51 4.01 4.02
N LEU A 157 -28.21 4.24 4.11
CA LEU A 157 -27.39 4.79 3.03
C LEU A 157 -26.44 3.73 2.50
N VAL A 158 -26.47 3.49 1.19
CA VAL A 158 -25.48 2.65 0.49
C VAL A 158 -24.83 3.49 -0.60
N LEU A 159 -23.51 3.58 -0.56
CA LEU A 159 -22.73 4.32 -1.56
C LEU A 159 -21.51 3.51 -2.01
N ARG A 160 -21.02 3.85 -3.19
CA ARG A 160 -19.77 3.30 -3.75
C ARG A 160 -18.74 4.40 -3.88
N GLY A 161 -17.52 4.06 -3.64
CA GLY A 161 -16.38 4.93 -3.86
C GLY A 161 -15.10 4.14 -4.07
N GLU A 162 -14.03 4.85 -4.32
CA GLU A 162 -12.71 4.28 -4.49
C GLU A 162 -11.85 4.57 -3.28
N ALA A 163 -11.32 3.52 -2.67
CA ALA A 163 -10.28 3.63 -1.68
C ALA A 163 -8.93 3.80 -2.38
N VAL A 164 -8.16 4.82 -2.00
CA VAL A 164 -6.89 5.17 -2.64
C VAL A 164 -5.84 5.55 -1.61
N ILE A 165 -4.59 5.48 -2.01
CA ILE A 165 -3.44 6.05 -1.28
C ILE A 165 -2.80 7.08 -2.21
N SER A 166 -2.49 8.27 -1.70
CA SER A 166 -1.87 9.34 -2.49
C SER A 166 -0.46 8.94 -2.96
N TYR A 167 0.01 9.54 -4.05
CA TYR A 167 1.39 9.32 -4.52
C TYR A 167 2.42 9.64 -3.44
N LYS A 168 2.22 10.74 -2.71
CA LYS A 168 3.10 11.15 -1.61
C LYS A 168 3.15 10.12 -0.47
N ASP A 169 2.00 9.59 -0.06
CA ASP A 169 1.95 8.55 0.97
C ASP A 169 2.55 7.23 0.46
N PHE A 170 2.33 6.89 -0.81
CA PHE A 170 2.92 5.72 -1.46
C PHE A 170 4.45 5.80 -1.48
N GLU A 171 5.02 6.92 -1.91
CA GLU A 171 6.46 7.13 -1.92
C GLU A 171 7.05 7.01 -0.52
N LYS A 172 6.45 7.71 0.44
CA LYS A 172 6.89 7.66 1.85
C LYS A 172 6.85 6.24 2.41
N ILE A 173 5.76 5.50 2.21
CA ILE A 173 5.62 4.13 2.70
C ILE A 173 6.64 3.21 2.02
N ASN A 174 6.86 3.36 0.72
CA ASN A 174 7.86 2.57 0.00
C ASN A 174 9.30 2.93 0.40
N GLU A 175 9.59 4.18 0.75
CA GLU A 175 10.89 4.57 1.30
C GLU A 175 11.15 3.89 2.65
N GLU A 176 10.13 3.74 3.49
CA GLU A 176 10.20 3.06 4.79
C GLU A 176 10.35 1.53 4.66
N ILE A 177 10.04 0.93 3.49
CA ILE A 177 10.25 -0.50 3.22
C ILE A 177 11.68 -0.71 2.72
N GLU A 178 12.51 -1.27 3.58
CA GLU A 178 13.93 -1.53 3.26
C GLU A 178 14.12 -2.69 2.27
N ASP A 179 13.25 -3.70 2.32
CA ASP A 179 13.27 -4.82 1.38
C ASP A 179 12.71 -4.37 0.02
N VAL A 180 13.58 -4.26 -0.98
CA VAL A 180 13.20 -3.83 -2.34
C VAL A 180 12.14 -4.74 -2.96
N ASP A 181 12.17 -6.03 -2.63
CA ASP A 181 11.19 -7.01 -3.14
C ASP A 181 9.85 -6.92 -2.42
N ALA A 182 9.83 -6.39 -1.20
CA ALA A 182 8.61 -6.11 -0.45
C ALA A 182 7.97 -4.76 -0.83
N LYS A 183 8.66 -3.92 -1.60
CA LYS A 183 8.12 -2.64 -2.06
C LYS A 183 6.92 -2.85 -2.98
N TYR A 184 5.93 -2.02 -2.77
CA TYR A 184 4.74 -2.04 -3.62
C TYR A 184 5.06 -1.45 -4.99
N LYS A 185 4.54 -2.07 -6.05
CA LYS A 185 4.82 -1.65 -7.43
C LYS A 185 4.10 -0.36 -7.82
N ASN A 186 2.94 -0.10 -7.23
CA ASN A 186 2.14 1.10 -7.50
C ASN A 186 1.19 1.40 -6.32
N PRO A 187 0.62 2.62 -6.25
CA PRO A 187 -0.30 3.02 -5.19
C PRO A 187 -1.53 2.11 -5.06
N ARG A 188 -2.06 1.60 -6.19
CA ARG A 188 -3.21 0.69 -6.20
C ARG A 188 -2.91 -0.63 -5.47
N ASN A 189 -1.74 -1.23 -5.73
CA ASN A 189 -1.33 -2.46 -5.05
C ASN A 189 -1.13 -2.24 -3.55
N LEU A 190 -0.52 -1.11 -3.17
CA LEU A 190 -0.41 -0.72 -1.77
C LEU A 190 -1.78 -0.53 -1.13
N CYS A 191 -2.69 0.18 -1.79
CA CYS A 191 -4.05 0.40 -1.30
C CYS A 191 -4.80 -0.92 -1.13
N SER A 192 -4.79 -1.78 -2.15
CA SER A 192 -5.43 -3.10 -2.10
C SER A 192 -4.91 -3.97 -0.97
N GLY A 193 -3.59 -3.99 -0.74
CA GLY A 193 -2.97 -4.68 0.38
C GLY A 193 -3.31 -4.05 1.74
N SER A 194 -3.44 -2.72 1.79
CA SER A 194 -3.75 -1.98 3.02
C SER A 194 -5.19 -2.17 3.49
N VAL A 195 -6.12 -2.14 2.55
CA VAL A 195 -7.56 -2.30 2.80
C VAL A 195 -7.92 -3.71 3.27
N ARG A 196 -7.09 -4.70 2.94
CA ARG A 196 -7.29 -6.13 3.29
C ARG A 196 -6.46 -6.60 4.47
N GLN A 197 -5.88 -5.70 5.26
CA GLN A 197 -5.12 -6.09 6.44
C GLN A 197 -6.03 -6.73 7.49
N LEU A 198 -5.56 -7.79 8.11
CA LEU A 198 -6.25 -8.42 9.24
C LEU A 198 -6.13 -7.55 10.51
N ASN A 199 -5.04 -6.81 10.64
CA ASN A 199 -4.85 -5.78 11.67
C ASN A 199 -5.07 -4.39 11.07
N ASN A 200 -6.13 -3.70 11.48
CA ASN A 200 -6.47 -2.38 10.96
C ASN A 200 -5.52 -1.25 11.42
N GLU A 201 -4.66 -1.48 12.40
CA GLU A 201 -3.59 -0.54 12.76
C GLU A 201 -2.64 -0.30 11.56
N ILE A 202 -2.35 -1.36 10.79
CA ILE A 202 -1.54 -1.26 9.58
C ILE A 202 -2.25 -0.37 8.54
N THR A 203 -3.56 -0.56 8.38
CA THR A 203 -4.38 0.26 7.49
C THR A 203 -4.38 1.74 7.92
N ALA A 204 -4.51 2.00 9.22
CA ALA A 204 -4.50 3.35 9.79
C ALA A 204 -3.19 4.11 9.49
N LYS A 205 -2.04 3.42 9.57
CA LYS A 205 -0.72 4.01 9.28
C LYS A 205 -0.49 4.33 7.81
N ARG A 206 -1.29 3.75 6.90
CA ARG A 206 -1.12 3.87 5.45
C ARG A 206 -1.95 4.99 4.81
N ASN A 207 -2.66 5.80 5.60
CA ASN A 207 -3.42 6.96 5.15
C ASN A 207 -4.40 6.67 3.99
N VAL A 208 -5.10 5.53 4.03
CA VAL A 208 -6.12 5.21 3.03
C VAL A 208 -7.22 6.26 3.06
N ARG A 209 -7.57 6.80 1.90
CA ARG A 209 -8.67 7.75 1.69
C ARG A 209 -9.75 7.11 0.82
N PHE A 210 -10.98 7.54 1.01
CA PHE A 210 -12.13 7.08 0.24
C PHE A 210 -12.79 8.27 -0.46
N TYR A 211 -13.07 8.13 -1.75
CA TYR A 211 -13.78 9.13 -2.53
C TYR A 211 -15.04 8.51 -3.11
N ALA A 212 -16.19 9.04 -2.72
CA ALA A 212 -17.49 8.59 -3.20
C ALA A 212 -17.68 8.98 -4.68
N PHE A 213 -18.20 8.07 -5.49
CA PHE A 213 -18.54 8.35 -6.89
C PHE A 213 -19.96 7.90 -7.29
N THR A 214 -20.66 7.12 -6.46
CA THR A 214 -22.03 6.68 -6.74
C THR A 214 -22.82 6.53 -5.45
N LEU A 215 -23.97 7.18 -5.37
CA LEU A 215 -25.01 6.87 -4.39
C LEU A 215 -25.87 5.73 -4.92
N VAL A 216 -25.96 4.63 -4.18
CA VAL A 216 -26.72 3.43 -4.55
C VAL A 216 -28.13 3.49 -3.97
N ARG A 217 -28.26 3.86 -2.68
CA ARG A 217 -29.53 3.92 -1.95
C ARG A 217 -29.48 4.99 -0.86
N ALA A 218 -30.52 5.81 -0.80
CA ALA A 218 -30.89 6.65 0.33
C ALA A 218 -32.40 6.89 0.25
N GLU A 219 -33.18 6.20 1.09
CA GLU A 219 -34.63 6.26 1.04
C GLU A 219 -35.18 7.60 1.57
N GLY A 220 -36.24 8.08 0.98
CA GLY A 220 -36.93 9.30 1.43
C GLY A 220 -36.22 10.62 1.07
N VAL A 221 -35.15 10.57 0.27
CA VAL A 221 -34.44 11.76 -0.22
C VAL A 221 -34.79 12.01 -1.69
N ASP A 222 -35.25 13.22 -1.99
CA ASP A 222 -35.49 13.65 -3.38
C ASP A 222 -34.21 14.25 -3.98
N PHE A 223 -33.64 13.56 -4.93
CA PHE A 223 -32.44 14.01 -5.67
C PHE A 223 -32.77 14.75 -6.96
N GLN A 224 -34.03 15.11 -7.17
CA GLN A 224 -34.52 15.83 -8.38
C GLN A 224 -34.05 15.14 -9.69
N ASN A 225 -34.00 13.82 -9.68
CA ASN A 225 -33.53 12.99 -10.79
C ASN A 225 -32.12 13.35 -11.30
N SER A 226 -31.21 13.88 -10.44
CA SER A 226 -29.88 14.36 -10.81
C SER A 226 -28.79 13.67 -9.97
N ARG A 227 -27.78 13.11 -10.63
CA ARG A 227 -26.58 12.57 -9.98
C ARG A 227 -25.72 13.66 -9.34
N LYS A 228 -25.71 14.86 -9.93
CA LYS A 228 -25.03 16.01 -9.33
C LYS A 228 -25.60 16.32 -7.94
N TYR A 229 -26.92 16.29 -7.79
CA TYR A 229 -27.57 16.46 -6.49
C TYR A 229 -27.21 15.31 -5.52
N GLN A 230 -27.08 14.08 -6.01
CA GLN A 230 -26.60 12.96 -5.18
C GLN A 230 -25.19 13.22 -4.66
N MET A 231 -24.27 13.70 -5.50
CA MET A 231 -22.90 14.01 -5.07
C MET A 231 -22.88 15.14 -4.04
N GLN A 232 -23.57 16.24 -4.29
CA GLN A 232 -23.68 17.35 -3.35
C GLN A 232 -24.31 16.92 -2.01
N TRP A 233 -25.30 16.05 -2.05
CA TRP A 233 -25.90 15.51 -0.83
C TRP A 233 -24.92 14.62 -0.05
N LEU A 234 -24.09 13.81 -0.71
CA LEU A 234 -23.04 13.01 -0.05
C LEU A 234 -21.99 13.91 0.60
N GLU A 235 -21.59 15.01 -0.05
CA GLU A 235 -20.70 16.01 0.55
C GLU A 235 -21.30 16.60 1.84
N ASN A 236 -22.61 16.89 1.84
CA ASN A 236 -23.32 17.37 3.02
C ASN A 236 -23.46 16.30 4.11
N GLN A 237 -23.30 15.01 3.80
CA GLN A 237 -23.19 13.94 4.81
C GLN A 237 -21.76 13.79 5.35
N GLY A 238 -20.78 14.51 4.84
CA GLY A 238 -19.40 14.50 5.28
C GLY A 238 -18.45 13.62 4.46
N PHE A 239 -18.91 13.11 3.31
CA PHE A 239 -18.04 12.35 2.42
C PHE A 239 -17.22 13.26 1.50
N ASP A 240 -15.99 12.87 1.23
CA ASP A 240 -15.28 13.38 0.07
C ASP A 240 -15.83 12.68 -1.18
N VAL A 241 -16.19 13.48 -2.18
CA VAL A 241 -16.69 13.01 -3.46
C VAL A 241 -15.60 13.19 -4.51
N VAL A 242 -15.50 12.27 -5.46
CA VAL A 242 -14.57 12.42 -6.57
C VAL A 242 -14.84 13.74 -7.30
N GLU A 243 -13.78 14.48 -7.62
CA GLU A 243 -13.90 15.73 -8.38
C GLU A 243 -14.65 15.48 -9.68
N ASN A 244 -15.72 16.25 -9.90
CA ASN A 244 -16.62 16.05 -11.03
C ASN A 244 -17.12 17.37 -11.61
N HIS A 245 -17.27 17.42 -12.93
CA HIS A 245 -17.77 18.56 -13.67
C HIS A 245 -19.01 18.16 -14.48
N GLU A 246 -19.98 19.07 -14.57
CA GLU A 246 -21.14 18.89 -15.46
C GLU A 246 -20.71 19.17 -16.90
N VAL A 247 -21.06 18.27 -17.81
CA VAL A 247 -20.69 18.36 -19.22
C VAL A 247 -21.89 18.10 -20.13
N THR A 248 -21.78 18.68 -21.31
CA THR A 248 -22.66 18.44 -22.46
C THR A 248 -21.81 18.05 -23.66
N ARG A 249 -22.45 17.66 -24.76
CA ARG A 249 -21.75 17.40 -26.02
C ARG A 249 -20.83 18.55 -26.45
N ASP A 250 -21.21 19.79 -26.17
CA ASP A 250 -20.47 20.97 -26.62
C ASP A 250 -19.29 21.32 -25.73
N THR A 251 -19.31 20.89 -24.44
CA THR A 251 -18.29 21.25 -23.46
C THR A 251 -17.33 20.09 -23.14
N ILE A 252 -17.66 18.86 -23.52
CA ILE A 252 -16.87 17.66 -23.13
C ILE A 252 -15.41 17.71 -23.57
N GLU A 253 -15.11 18.24 -24.74
CA GLU A 253 -13.76 18.33 -25.27
C GLU A 253 -12.87 19.28 -24.43
N GLU A 254 -13.45 20.43 -24.04
CA GLU A 254 -12.75 21.40 -23.18
C GLU A 254 -12.49 20.84 -21.79
N GLU A 255 -13.47 20.11 -21.22
CA GLU A 255 -13.33 19.49 -19.91
C GLU A 255 -12.33 18.33 -19.91
N VAL A 256 -12.33 17.48 -20.94
CA VAL A 256 -11.29 16.44 -21.11
C VAL A 256 -9.90 17.07 -21.19
N ALA A 257 -9.76 18.19 -21.92
CA ALA A 257 -8.49 18.93 -22.00
C ALA A 257 -8.12 19.58 -20.66
N TRP A 258 -9.09 20.04 -19.88
CA TRP A 258 -8.86 20.55 -18.52
C TRP A 258 -8.30 19.47 -17.61
N PHE A 259 -8.96 18.31 -17.52
CA PHE A 259 -8.49 17.17 -16.74
C PHE A 259 -7.10 16.69 -17.18
N ALA A 260 -6.81 16.73 -18.48
CA ALA A 260 -5.48 16.36 -19.00
C ALA A 260 -4.37 17.30 -18.50
N ARG A 261 -4.65 18.60 -18.30
CA ARG A 261 -3.70 19.55 -17.73
C ARG A 261 -3.54 19.39 -16.22
N GLU A 262 -4.62 19.02 -15.52
CA GLU A 262 -4.63 18.91 -14.07
C GLU A 262 -4.09 17.55 -13.57
N ILE A 263 -3.80 16.59 -14.45
CA ILE A 263 -3.37 15.25 -14.05
C ILE A 263 -2.06 15.26 -13.24
N GLU A 264 -1.13 16.17 -13.56
CA GLU A 264 0.14 16.33 -12.83
C GLU A 264 -0.07 16.89 -11.41
N HIS A 265 -1.17 17.59 -11.17
CA HIS A 265 -1.54 18.15 -9.88
C HIS A 265 -2.44 17.24 -9.07
N ASN A 266 -2.95 16.17 -9.68
CA ASN A 266 -3.79 15.21 -8.99
C ASN A 266 -2.97 14.36 -8.01
N GLU A 267 -3.20 14.57 -6.71
CA GLU A 267 -2.47 13.86 -5.64
C GLU A 267 -2.81 12.37 -5.55
N VAL A 268 -3.94 11.94 -6.14
CA VAL A 268 -4.42 10.56 -6.07
C VAL A 268 -4.33 9.85 -7.42
N PRO A 269 -4.01 8.54 -7.43
CA PRO A 269 -3.86 7.80 -8.67
C PRO A 269 -5.17 7.75 -9.47
N SER A 270 -5.08 8.06 -10.76
CA SER A 270 -6.18 7.92 -11.71
C SER A 270 -5.67 7.39 -13.04
N ASP A 271 -6.50 6.62 -13.75
CA ASP A 271 -6.15 6.00 -15.03
C ASP A 271 -7.07 6.47 -16.18
N GLY A 272 -7.72 7.61 -16.01
CA GLY A 272 -8.63 8.19 -16.99
C GLY A 272 -9.75 8.99 -16.35
N LEU A 273 -10.85 9.06 -17.07
CA LEU A 273 -12.06 9.76 -16.64
C LEU A 273 -13.27 8.82 -16.71
N VAL A 274 -14.30 9.12 -15.93
CA VAL A 274 -15.61 8.46 -16.00
C VAL A 274 -16.65 9.50 -16.37
N LEU A 275 -17.44 9.18 -17.38
CA LEU A 275 -18.60 9.94 -17.81
C LEU A 275 -19.87 9.18 -17.42
N VAL A 276 -20.79 9.82 -16.74
CA VAL A 276 -22.07 9.22 -16.32
C VAL A 276 -23.20 10.20 -16.53
N TYR A 277 -24.32 9.76 -17.09
CA TYR A 277 -25.49 10.66 -17.30
C TYR A 277 -25.95 11.24 -15.96
N ASP A 278 -26.26 12.55 -15.97
CA ASP A 278 -26.80 13.21 -14.78
C ASP A 278 -28.26 12.77 -14.53
N ASP A 279 -29.08 12.61 -15.58
CA ASP A 279 -30.45 12.11 -15.48
C ASP A 279 -30.48 10.64 -15.05
N ILE A 280 -30.88 10.41 -13.78
CA ILE A 280 -30.90 9.09 -13.15
C ILE A 280 -31.89 8.16 -13.83
N ALA A 281 -33.11 8.64 -14.09
CA ALA A 281 -34.18 7.84 -14.69
C ALA A 281 -33.81 7.44 -16.12
N TYR A 282 -33.27 8.37 -16.89
CA TYR A 282 -32.75 8.07 -18.23
C TYR A 282 -31.66 7.02 -18.19
N GLY A 283 -30.65 7.22 -17.35
CA GLY A 283 -29.56 6.25 -17.19
C GLY A 283 -30.07 4.84 -16.83
N GLN A 284 -30.99 4.75 -15.88
CA GLN A 284 -31.60 3.47 -15.49
C GLN A 284 -32.39 2.81 -16.61
N SER A 285 -33.06 3.60 -17.45
CA SER A 285 -33.86 3.11 -18.58
C SER A 285 -33.01 2.39 -19.65
N LEU A 286 -31.74 2.75 -19.77
CA LEU A 286 -30.81 2.16 -20.74
C LEU A 286 -30.36 0.73 -20.35
N GLY A 287 -30.45 0.37 -19.06
CA GLY A 287 -30.07 -0.93 -18.55
C GLY A 287 -28.56 -1.20 -18.67
N THR A 288 -28.24 -2.49 -18.78
CA THR A 288 -26.85 -2.98 -18.84
C THR A 288 -26.67 -3.97 -19.98
N THR A 289 -25.44 -4.14 -20.43
CA THR A 289 -25.01 -5.34 -21.16
C THR A 289 -24.59 -6.44 -20.17
N ALA A 290 -24.16 -7.58 -20.66
CA ALA A 290 -23.59 -8.63 -19.80
C ALA A 290 -22.32 -8.17 -19.05
N LYS A 291 -21.61 -7.14 -19.55
CA LYS A 291 -20.31 -6.68 -19.03
C LYS A 291 -20.33 -5.24 -18.53
N PHE A 292 -21.14 -4.36 -19.11
CA PHE A 292 -21.06 -2.91 -18.94
C PHE A 292 -22.44 -2.29 -18.65
N PRO A 293 -22.53 -1.27 -17.79
CA PRO A 293 -23.69 -0.39 -17.72
C PRO A 293 -23.74 0.49 -18.98
N ARG A 294 -24.95 0.92 -19.37
CA ARG A 294 -25.14 1.78 -20.55
C ARG A 294 -25.26 3.25 -20.21
N ASP A 295 -25.29 3.57 -18.92
CA ASP A 295 -25.40 4.95 -18.42
C ASP A 295 -24.03 5.60 -18.14
N SER A 296 -22.95 4.86 -18.31
CA SER A 296 -21.60 5.27 -17.94
C SER A 296 -20.58 4.82 -18.96
N PHE A 297 -19.54 5.63 -19.15
CA PHE A 297 -18.47 5.38 -20.10
C PHE A 297 -17.12 5.81 -19.51
N ALA A 298 -16.06 5.06 -19.74
CA ALA A 298 -14.71 5.44 -19.33
C ALA A 298 -13.93 6.04 -20.49
N PHE A 299 -13.23 7.12 -20.24
CA PHE A 299 -12.26 7.69 -21.16
C PHE A 299 -10.86 7.45 -20.63
N LYS A 300 -9.96 6.98 -21.50
CA LYS A 300 -8.53 6.85 -21.20
C LYS A 300 -7.73 7.63 -22.23
N TRP A 301 -6.79 8.43 -21.76
CA TRP A 301 -5.86 9.08 -22.68
C TRP A 301 -5.08 8.04 -23.46
N ALA A 302 -4.64 8.41 -24.66
CA ALA A 302 -3.69 7.60 -25.38
C ALA A 302 -2.35 7.64 -24.63
N ASP A 303 -1.76 6.47 -24.41
CA ASP A 303 -0.44 6.40 -23.82
C ASP A 303 0.56 7.08 -24.75
N GLU A 304 1.42 7.93 -24.20
CA GLU A 304 2.56 8.46 -24.94
C GLU A 304 3.56 7.31 -25.12
N ILE A 305 3.79 6.90 -26.37
CA ILE A 305 4.74 5.83 -26.71
C ILE A 305 5.95 6.45 -27.38
N ARG A 306 7.15 6.06 -26.96
CA ARG A 306 8.42 6.46 -27.55
C ARG A 306 9.23 5.23 -27.94
N ASN A 307 9.88 5.33 -29.09
CA ASN A 307 10.86 4.35 -29.50
C ASN A 307 12.21 4.67 -28.86
N THR A 308 12.88 3.63 -28.41
CA THR A 308 14.23 3.73 -27.85
C THR A 308 14.98 2.43 -28.08
N LYS A 309 16.29 2.45 -27.82
CA LYS A 309 17.16 1.30 -28.00
C LYS A 309 17.48 0.66 -26.65
N LEU A 310 17.25 -0.64 -26.53
CA LEU A 310 17.62 -1.43 -25.37
C LEU A 310 19.15 -1.56 -25.30
N LEU A 311 19.75 -1.02 -24.25
CA LEU A 311 21.21 -1.00 -24.06
C LEU A 311 21.69 -2.21 -23.28
N GLU A 312 20.94 -2.57 -22.22
CA GLU A 312 21.33 -3.60 -21.27
C GLU A 312 20.11 -4.17 -20.55
N ILE A 313 20.22 -5.40 -20.09
CA ILE A 313 19.33 -5.98 -19.08
C ILE A 313 20.15 -6.13 -17.79
N GLU A 314 19.82 -5.34 -16.79
CA GLU A 314 20.42 -5.46 -15.46
C GLU A 314 19.70 -6.55 -14.66
N TRP A 315 20.48 -7.33 -13.92
CA TRP A 315 19.99 -8.41 -13.09
C TRP A 315 20.44 -8.21 -11.65
N SER A 316 19.49 -8.04 -10.74
CA SER A 316 19.78 -7.80 -9.32
C SER A 316 19.13 -8.86 -8.45
N PRO A 317 19.91 -9.60 -7.65
CA PRO A 317 19.35 -10.56 -6.72
C PRO A 317 18.79 -9.88 -5.46
N SER A 318 17.65 -10.39 -5.02
CA SER A 318 17.01 -10.03 -3.75
C SER A 318 17.57 -10.83 -2.57
N ARG A 319 17.09 -10.55 -1.35
CA ARG A 319 17.43 -11.35 -0.15
C ARG A 319 16.98 -12.82 -0.27
N THR A 320 15.91 -13.09 -0.96
CA THR A 320 15.43 -14.46 -1.21
C THR A 320 16.21 -15.14 -2.33
N GLY A 321 17.04 -14.39 -3.03
CA GLY A 321 17.81 -14.86 -4.18
C GLY A 321 17.07 -14.74 -5.50
N LEU A 322 15.83 -14.25 -5.53
CA LEU A 322 15.12 -13.90 -6.75
C LEU A 322 15.91 -12.83 -7.51
N ILE A 323 16.15 -13.06 -8.79
CA ILE A 323 16.91 -12.15 -9.66
C ILE A 323 15.94 -11.56 -10.69
N ASN A 324 15.66 -10.27 -10.56
CA ASN A 324 14.72 -9.55 -11.42
C ASN A 324 15.43 -8.84 -12.57
N PRO A 325 14.94 -8.96 -13.81
CA PRO A 325 15.45 -8.22 -14.94
C PRO A 325 14.91 -6.78 -14.98
N VAL A 326 15.79 -5.84 -15.26
CA VAL A 326 15.47 -4.42 -15.49
C VAL A 326 16.06 -4.01 -16.82
N ALA A 327 15.23 -3.57 -17.75
CA ALA A 327 15.67 -3.04 -19.03
C ALA A 327 16.26 -1.64 -18.83
N VAL A 328 17.46 -1.44 -19.31
CA VAL A 328 18.14 -0.13 -19.42
C VAL A 328 18.19 0.23 -20.90
N PHE A 329 17.71 1.42 -21.23
CA PHE A 329 17.59 1.89 -22.63
C PHE A 329 18.06 3.33 -22.78
N GLU A 330 18.27 3.76 -24.02
CA GLU A 330 18.62 5.15 -24.32
C GLU A 330 17.55 6.08 -23.70
N PRO A 331 17.97 7.15 -22.96
CA PRO A 331 17.03 8.03 -22.32
C PRO A 331 16.02 8.66 -23.30
N VAL A 332 14.75 8.65 -22.95
CA VAL A 332 13.67 9.26 -23.73
C VAL A 332 12.79 10.12 -22.84
N GLU A 333 12.27 11.19 -23.42
CA GLU A 333 11.25 12.02 -22.77
C GLU A 333 9.88 11.34 -22.89
N LEU A 334 9.24 11.10 -21.75
CA LEU A 334 7.89 10.56 -21.64
C LEU A 334 7.12 11.38 -20.61
N GLU A 335 6.04 11.99 -21.05
CA GLU A 335 5.12 12.74 -20.17
C GLU A 335 5.88 13.70 -19.23
N GLY A 336 6.72 14.55 -19.84
CA GLY A 336 7.45 15.60 -19.13
C GLY A 336 8.65 15.17 -18.28
N THR A 337 8.99 13.88 -18.26
CA THR A 337 10.18 13.40 -17.54
C THR A 337 11.05 12.47 -18.40
N THR A 338 12.36 12.50 -18.14
CA THR A 338 13.31 11.61 -18.80
C THR A 338 13.32 10.25 -18.13
N VAL A 339 13.08 9.19 -18.90
CA VAL A 339 13.14 7.79 -18.43
C VAL A 339 14.19 7.01 -19.21
N SER A 340 14.88 6.10 -18.54
CA SER A 340 15.93 5.23 -19.12
C SER A 340 15.90 3.81 -18.60
N ARG A 341 14.91 3.47 -17.75
CA ARG A 341 14.82 2.16 -17.09
C ARG A 341 13.37 1.73 -16.97
N ALA A 342 13.11 0.44 -17.20
CA ALA A 342 11.80 -0.16 -16.97
C ALA A 342 11.94 -1.58 -16.39
N SER A 343 11.08 -1.93 -15.45
CA SER A 343 11.05 -3.32 -14.94
C SER A 343 10.52 -4.27 -16.01
N VAL A 344 11.19 -5.40 -16.20
CA VAL A 344 10.72 -6.50 -17.03
C VAL A 344 10.06 -7.60 -16.20
N HIS A 345 9.99 -7.41 -14.89
CA HIS A 345 9.33 -8.25 -13.90
C HIS A 345 9.91 -9.67 -13.77
N ASN A 346 9.97 -10.47 -14.83
CA ASN A 346 10.44 -11.85 -14.80
C ASN A 346 10.86 -12.35 -16.20
N ILE A 347 11.38 -13.58 -16.26
CA ILE A 347 11.83 -14.20 -17.52
C ILE A 347 10.66 -14.43 -18.49
N SER A 348 9.47 -14.80 -18.00
CA SER A 348 8.34 -15.06 -18.91
C SER A 348 7.99 -13.83 -19.74
N ILE A 349 7.95 -12.65 -19.12
CA ILE A 349 7.69 -11.38 -19.84
C ILE A 349 8.85 -11.05 -20.80
N MET A 350 10.08 -11.32 -20.37
CA MET A 350 11.25 -11.12 -21.23
C MET A 350 11.20 -12.02 -22.48
N GLU A 351 10.77 -13.28 -22.32
CA GLU A 351 10.57 -14.23 -23.41
C GLU A 351 9.39 -13.84 -24.31
N GLU A 352 8.27 -13.40 -23.73
CA GLU A 352 7.07 -12.94 -24.46
C GLU A 352 7.41 -11.74 -25.37
N LEU A 353 8.18 -10.80 -24.84
CA LEU A 353 8.67 -9.64 -25.58
C LEU A 353 9.87 -9.97 -26.50
N GLU A 354 10.42 -11.19 -26.43
CA GLU A 354 11.62 -11.61 -27.17
C GLU A 354 12.77 -10.60 -27.08
N LEU A 355 13.00 -10.06 -25.85
CA LEU A 355 13.96 -8.98 -25.61
C LEU A 355 15.41 -9.41 -25.80
N GLY A 356 16.17 -8.67 -26.61
CA GLY A 356 17.61 -8.78 -26.76
C GLY A 356 18.29 -7.42 -26.70
N VAL A 357 19.51 -7.38 -26.18
CA VAL A 357 20.31 -6.14 -26.16
C VAL A 357 20.54 -5.63 -27.59
N GLY A 358 20.30 -4.35 -27.78
CA GLY A 358 20.36 -3.69 -29.08
C GLY A 358 19.03 -3.59 -29.82
N ASP A 359 17.95 -4.20 -29.26
CA ASP A 359 16.62 -4.12 -29.86
C ASP A 359 16.05 -2.70 -29.82
N GLU A 360 15.26 -2.36 -30.82
CA GLU A 360 14.39 -1.19 -30.81
C GLU A 360 13.11 -1.55 -30.11
N ILE A 361 12.84 -0.86 -29.01
CA ILE A 361 11.69 -1.08 -28.13
C ILE A 361 10.81 0.15 -28.05
N GLN A 362 9.54 -0.07 -27.81
CA GLN A 362 8.57 0.97 -27.47
C GLN A 362 8.35 1.01 -25.96
N VAL A 363 8.47 2.19 -25.39
CA VAL A 363 8.27 2.41 -23.95
C VAL A 363 7.16 3.42 -23.72
N TYR A 364 6.45 3.25 -22.60
CA TYR A 364 5.38 4.13 -22.15
C TYR A 364 5.37 4.18 -20.63
N LYS A 365 4.59 5.09 -20.05
CA LYS A 365 4.34 5.09 -18.61
C LYS A 365 2.98 4.51 -18.29
N ALA A 366 2.94 3.34 -17.65
CA ALA A 366 1.71 2.81 -17.11
C ALA A 366 1.18 3.77 -16.02
N ASN A 367 -0.11 4.12 -16.15
CA ASN A 367 -0.77 5.11 -15.28
C ASN A 367 -0.02 6.47 -15.23
N MET A 368 0.61 6.84 -16.34
CA MET A 368 1.39 8.08 -16.51
C MET A 368 2.62 8.21 -15.58
N ILE A 369 3.01 7.16 -14.87
CA ILE A 369 4.06 7.22 -13.84
C ILE A 369 5.12 6.16 -14.01
N ILE A 370 4.75 4.89 -14.21
CA ILE A 370 5.67 3.76 -14.13
C ILE A 370 6.14 3.36 -15.55
N PRO A 371 7.44 3.54 -15.88
CA PRO A 371 7.95 3.13 -17.19
C PRO A 371 7.81 1.62 -17.41
N GLN A 372 7.29 1.26 -18.57
CA GLN A 372 7.13 -0.12 -19.01
C GLN A 372 7.45 -0.25 -20.50
N ILE A 373 7.79 -1.47 -20.94
CA ILE A 373 7.95 -1.78 -22.34
C ILE A 373 6.58 -2.15 -22.91
N ALA A 374 6.14 -1.42 -23.93
CA ALA A 374 4.89 -1.69 -24.64
C ALA A 374 5.07 -2.80 -25.68
N GLU A 375 6.14 -2.71 -26.48
CA GLU A 375 6.44 -3.63 -27.55
C GLU A 375 7.95 -3.66 -27.84
N ASN A 376 8.43 -4.81 -28.32
CA ASN A 376 9.75 -4.94 -28.93
C ASN A 376 9.61 -5.03 -30.46
N LEU A 377 10.11 -4.05 -31.17
CA LEU A 377 9.98 -3.97 -32.64
C LEU A 377 10.96 -4.87 -33.38
N THR A 378 12.12 -5.15 -32.77
CA THR A 378 13.17 -5.96 -33.40
C THR A 378 13.03 -7.44 -33.11
N ARG A 379 12.66 -7.81 -31.89
CA ARG A 379 12.46 -9.19 -31.43
C ARG A 379 13.65 -10.10 -31.72
N SER A 380 14.85 -9.69 -31.31
CA SER A 380 16.08 -10.45 -31.54
C SER A 380 16.19 -11.72 -30.68
N GLY A 381 15.35 -11.85 -29.69
CA GLY A 381 15.24 -13.00 -28.82
C GLY A 381 16.12 -12.93 -27.58
N VAL A 382 15.67 -13.61 -26.53
CA VAL A 382 16.34 -13.63 -25.22
C VAL A 382 17.61 -14.47 -25.32
N LYS A 383 18.78 -13.83 -25.23
CA LYS A 383 20.08 -14.51 -25.36
C LYS A 383 20.86 -14.60 -24.04
N ASP A 384 20.59 -13.71 -23.11
CA ASP A 384 21.50 -13.41 -22.01
C ASP A 384 20.84 -13.55 -20.61
N ILE A 385 20.17 -14.70 -20.38
CA ILE A 385 19.76 -15.04 -19.00
C ILE A 385 21.01 -15.49 -18.25
N PRO A 386 21.39 -14.85 -17.14
CA PRO A 386 22.61 -15.19 -16.40
C PRO A 386 22.59 -16.63 -15.89
N LYS A 387 23.60 -17.41 -16.23
CA LYS A 387 23.82 -18.75 -15.68
C LYS A 387 24.51 -18.71 -14.32
N VAL A 388 25.09 -17.58 -14.00
CA VAL A 388 25.74 -17.30 -12.71
C VAL A 388 25.18 -16.00 -12.13
N CYS A 389 25.07 -15.96 -10.82
CA CYS A 389 24.61 -14.77 -10.12
C CYS A 389 25.60 -13.60 -10.36
N PRO A 390 25.11 -12.43 -10.78
CA PRO A 390 25.99 -11.29 -11.09
C PRO A 390 26.74 -10.75 -9.87
N VAL A 391 26.27 -11.06 -8.65
CA VAL A 391 26.90 -10.59 -7.41
C VAL A 391 27.91 -11.59 -6.85
N CYS A 392 27.53 -12.87 -6.73
CA CYS A 392 28.37 -13.85 -6.04
C CYS A 392 29.05 -14.86 -6.97
N GLY A 393 28.75 -14.84 -8.29
CA GLY A 393 29.26 -15.82 -9.24
C GLY A 393 28.73 -17.25 -9.06
N GLY A 394 27.86 -17.48 -8.07
CA GLY A 394 27.23 -18.78 -7.82
C GLY A 394 26.22 -19.14 -8.93
N GLU A 395 25.88 -20.42 -9.02
CA GLU A 395 24.95 -20.93 -10.02
C GLU A 395 23.56 -20.31 -9.87
N THR A 396 22.87 -20.06 -10.99
CA THR A 396 21.47 -19.62 -11.02
C THR A 396 20.55 -20.75 -11.49
N LYS A 397 19.31 -20.70 -11.07
CA LYS A 397 18.27 -21.67 -11.45
C LYS A 397 17.01 -20.95 -11.87
N ILE A 398 16.42 -21.38 -12.99
CA ILE A 398 15.08 -20.95 -13.39
C ILE A 398 14.07 -21.81 -12.63
N SER A 399 13.16 -21.18 -11.91
CA SER A 399 12.00 -21.80 -11.27
C SER A 399 10.74 -21.47 -12.05
N MET A 400 9.79 -22.39 -12.04
CA MET A 400 8.47 -22.22 -12.63
C MET A 400 7.43 -22.24 -11.51
N GLU A 401 6.76 -21.12 -11.29
CA GLU A 401 5.68 -20.99 -10.30
C GLU A 401 4.47 -20.35 -10.99
N ASN A 402 3.30 -21.00 -10.90
CA ASN A 402 2.07 -20.50 -11.53
C ASN A 402 2.26 -20.03 -13.00
N GLU A 403 2.92 -20.86 -13.80
CA GLU A 403 3.25 -20.58 -15.23
C GLU A 403 4.23 -19.42 -15.44
N THR A 404 4.81 -18.85 -14.38
CA THR A 404 5.78 -17.75 -14.45
C THR A 404 7.20 -18.27 -14.23
N LYS A 405 8.10 -18.00 -15.18
CA LYS A 405 9.53 -18.30 -15.05
C LYS A 405 10.24 -17.19 -14.31
N THR A 406 10.94 -17.53 -13.26
CA THR A 406 11.74 -16.63 -12.43
C THR A 406 13.15 -17.15 -12.28
N LEU A 407 14.13 -16.26 -12.11
CA LEU A 407 15.54 -16.60 -11.93
C LEU A 407 15.93 -16.51 -10.46
N TYR A 408 16.64 -17.50 -9.95
CA TYR A 408 17.14 -17.52 -8.57
C TYR A 408 18.63 -17.79 -8.50
N CYS A 409 19.30 -17.09 -7.58
CA CYS A 409 20.64 -17.46 -7.14
C CYS A 409 20.54 -18.65 -6.16
N THR A 410 21.21 -19.76 -6.46
CA THR A 410 21.17 -20.97 -5.62
C THR A 410 22.16 -20.92 -4.46
N ASN A 411 23.14 -19.99 -4.48
CA ASN A 411 24.14 -19.88 -3.42
C ASN A 411 23.50 -19.32 -2.13
N PRO A 412 23.44 -20.10 -1.03
CA PRO A 412 22.91 -19.62 0.25
C PRO A 412 23.80 -18.51 0.87
N LYS A 413 25.08 -18.49 0.53
CA LYS A 413 26.06 -17.49 0.99
C LYS A 413 26.24 -16.33 0.01
N CYS A 414 25.26 -16.05 -0.83
CA CYS A 414 25.31 -14.91 -1.74
C CYS A 414 25.40 -13.61 -0.96
N GLN A 415 26.38 -12.77 -1.27
CA GLN A 415 26.59 -11.50 -0.58
C GLN A 415 25.36 -10.59 -0.65
N ALA A 416 24.65 -10.53 -1.79
CA ALA A 416 23.43 -9.76 -1.91
C ALA A 416 22.32 -10.26 -0.98
N LYS A 417 22.15 -11.58 -0.85
CA LYS A 417 21.21 -12.16 0.13
C LYS A 417 21.61 -11.78 1.54
N HIS A 418 22.90 -11.85 1.84
CA HIS A 418 23.46 -11.55 3.15
C HIS A 418 23.22 -10.10 3.55
N VAL A 419 23.60 -9.13 2.71
CA VAL A 419 23.37 -7.69 2.94
C VAL A 419 21.88 -7.41 3.15
N LYS A 420 21.02 -7.95 2.28
CA LYS A 420 19.56 -7.77 2.37
C LYS A 420 18.96 -8.41 3.65
N SER A 421 19.49 -9.53 4.11
CA SER A 421 19.06 -10.14 5.38
C SER A 421 19.43 -9.27 6.58
N PHE A 422 20.63 -8.68 6.60
CA PHE A 422 21.02 -7.74 7.64
C PHE A 422 20.20 -6.43 7.59
N ALA A 423 19.90 -5.92 6.39
CA ALA A 423 19.06 -4.75 6.25
C ALA A 423 17.66 -5.00 6.82
N LEU A 424 17.07 -6.17 6.55
CA LEU A 424 15.80 -6.56 7.17
C LEU A 424 15.93 -6.66 8.70
N PHE A 425 16.97 -7.31 9.21
CA PHE A 425 17.19 -7.46 10.65
C PHE A 425 17.32 -6.09 11.35
N ALA A 426 18.04 -5.14 10.73
CA ALA A 426 18.21 -3.79 11.25
C ALA A 426 16.97 -2.90 11.07
N SER A 427 16.00 -3.31 10.24
CA SER A 427 14.83 -2.50 9.86
C SER A 427 13.98 -2.06 11.05
N ARG A 428 13.20 -0.99 10.84
CA ARG A 428 12.30 -0.42 11.86
C ARG A 428 11.31 -1.44 12.44
N ASP A 429 10.79 -2.33 11.60
CA ASP A 429 9.80 -3.33 12.01
C ASP A 429 10.44 -4.56 12.67
N ALA A 430 11.75 -4.76 12.51
CA ALA A 430 12.55 -5.76 13.18
C ALA A 430 13.29 -5.15 14.40
N MET A 431 14.61 -5.07 14.38
CA MET A 431 15.39 -4.60 15.53
C MET A 431 15.52 -3.08 15.64
N ASN A 432 15.07 -2.33 14.63
CA ASN A 432 15.07 -0.86 14.59
C ASN A 432 16.44 -0.24 14.90
N ILE A 433 17.48 -0.70 14.22
CA ILE A 433 18.83 -0.18 14.35
C ILE A 433 19.07 0.92 13.33
N GLU A 434 18.98 2.18 13.76
CA GLU A 434 19.23 3.34 12.89
C GLU A 434 20.73 3.49 12.55
N GLY A 435 21.01 3.88 11.30
CA GLY A 435 22.38 4.13 10.83
C GLY A 435 23.02 2.96 10.10
N LEU A 436 22.32 1.84 9.94
CA LEU A 436 22.73 0.68 9.15
C LEU A 436 22.02 0.66 7.78
N SER A 437 22.46 1.51 6.85
CA SER A 437 22.03 1.40 5.45
C SER A 437 22.65 0.16 4.77
N GLU A 438 22.06 -0.30 3.67
CA GLU A 438 22.64 -1.41 2.88
C GLU A 438 24.11 -1.14 2.53
N ALA A 439 24.44 0.09 2.08
CA ALA A 439 25.81 0.47 1.76
C ALA A 439 26.74 0.43 2.99
N THR A 440 26.23 0.72 4.18
CA THR A 440 26.98 0.58 5.44
C THR A 440 27.22 -0.89 5.78
N LEU A 441 26.17 -1.70 5.67
CA LEU A 441 26.24 -3.15 5.91
C LEU A 441 27.17 -3.84 4.92
N GLU A 442 27.16 -3.47 3.65
CA GLU A 442 28.13 -3.97 2.67
C GLU A 442 29.58 -3.72 3.09
N LYS A 443 29.88 -2.49 3.55
CA LYS A 443 31.21 -2.15 4.06
C LYS A 443 31.58 -3.00 5.27
N PHE A 444 30.67 -3.17 6.23
CA PHE A 444 30.94 -3.95 7.45
C PHE A 444 31.12 -5.43 7.16
N ILE A 445 30.34 -6.00 6.24
CA ILE A 445 30.49 -7.38 5.78
C ILE A 445 31.81 -7.54 5.03
N PHE A 446 32.17 -6.60 4.14
CA PHE A 446 33.41 -6.64 3.38
C PHE A 446 34.65 -6.61 4.29
N HIS A 447 34.63 -5.79 5.34
CA HIS A 447 35.72 -5.73 6.34
C HIS A 447 35.68 -6.87 7.34
N GLY A 448 34.66 -7.74 7.30
CA GLY A 448 34.53 -8.89 8.18
C GLY A 448 34.10 -8.52 9.62
N TYR A 449 33.59 -7.32 9.84
CA TYR A 449 33.08 -6.87 11.14
C TYR A 449 31.74 -7.55 11.48
N VAL A 450 30.98 -7.94 10.47
CA VAL A 450 29.66 -8.57 10.60
C VAL A 450 29.63 -9.84 9.75
N LYS A 451 29.43 -10.98 10.39
CA LYS A 451 29.31 -12.32 9.77
C LYS A 451 27.95 -12.92 10.00
N ASP A 452 27.37 -12.71 11.18
CA ASP A 452 25.98 -13.05 11.51
C ASP A 452 25.30 -11.92 12.31
N PHE A 453 24.02 -12.06 12.59
CA PHE A 453 23.22 -11.00 13.20
C PHE A 453 23.72 -10.58 14.60
N THR A 454 24.36 -11.49 15.35
CA THR A 454 24.85 -11.19 16.70
C THR A 454 26.02 -10.21 16.68
N ASP A 455 26.81 -10.21 15.59
CA ASP A 455 27.94 -9.30 15.45
C ASP A 455 27.53 -7.82 15.41
N LEU A 456 26.28 -7.53 15.01
CA LEU A 456 25.73 -6.17 15.02
C LEU A 456 25.71 -5.57 16.44
N PHE A 457 25.57 -6.40 17.46
CA PHE A 457 25.59 -5.97 18.87
C PHE A 457 26.99 -5.76 19.43
N HIS A 458 28.04 -6.07 18.65
CA HIS A 458 29.45 -6.03 19.04
C HIS A 458 30.31 -5.13 18.12
N LEU A 459 29.70 -4.18 17.42
CA LEU A 459 30.40 -3.24 16.53
C LEU A 459 31.34 -2.29 17.28
N ASP A 460 31.19 -2.15 18.59
CA ASP A 460 32.10 -1.43 19.47
C ASP A 460 33.55 -2.03 19.46
N ASN A 461 33.70 -3.32 19.19
CA ASN A 461 34.98 -3.97 19.00
C ASN A 461 35.80 -3.40 17.83
N TYR A 462 35.13 -2.76 16.87
CA TYR A 462 35.71 -2.17 15.65
C TYR A 462 35.58 -0.66 15.62
N ARG A 463 35.41 -0.02 16.78
CA ARG A 463 35.14 1.43 16.89
C ARG A 463 36.13 2.28 16.11
N ASP A 464 37.42 2.04 16.33
CA ASP A 464 38.46 2.91 15.77
C ASP A 464 38.54 2.76 14.25
N GLU A 465 38.36 1.56 13.74
CA GLU A 465 38.29 1.26 12.30
C GLU A 465 37.05 1.88 11.65
N ILE A 466 35.87 1.72 12.25
CA ILE A 466 34.62 2.25 11.73
C ILE A 466 34.65 3.79 11.68
N MET A 467 35.19 4.44 12.72
CA MET A 467 35.29 5.91 12.74
C MET A 467 36.21 6.51 11.66
N THR A 468 37.10 5.70 11.09
CA THR A 468 38.00 6.12 9.99
C THR A 468 37.39 5.87 8.61
N MET A 469 36.25 5.19 8.52
CA MET A 469 35.60 4.89 7.23
C MET A 469 34.93 6.14 6.64
N ASP A 470 34.92 6.23 5.30
CA ASP A 470 34.20 7.27 4.58
C ASP A 470 32.70 7.26 4.93
N GLY A 471 32.21 8.43 5.38
CA GLY A 471 30.83 8.61 5.82
C GLY A 471 30.60 8.32 7.30
N PHE A 472 31.61 7.86 8.03
CA PHE A 472 31.59 7.69 9.48
C PHE A 472 32.52 8.69 10.17
N GLY A 473 32.11 9.11 11.35
CA GLY A 473 32.88 9.89 12.28
C GLY A 473 32.38 9.59 13.69
N GLU A 474 33.00 10.18 14.70
CA GLU A 474 32.65 9.92 16.10
C GLU A 474 31.15 10.09 16.39
N LYS A 475 30.51 11.15 15.87
CA LYS A 475 29.08 11.40 16.10
C LYS A 475 28.18 10.33 15.49
N SER A 476 28.45 9.91 14.24
CA SER A 476 27.67 8.86 13.57
C SER A 476 27.87 7.50 14.23
N PHE A 477 29.11 7.18 14.67
CA PHE A 477 29.35 5.94 15.41
C PHE A 477 28.62 5.93 16.76
N LEU A 478 28.66 7.01 17.54
CA LEU A 478 27.94 7.11 18.82
C LEU A 478 26.42 7.01 18.64
N LYS A 479 25.87 7.59 17.55
CA LYS A 479 24.45 7.45 17.23
C LYS A 479 24.11 6.00 16.91
N LEU A 480 24.92 5.32 16.09
CA LEU A 480 24.73 3.90 15.77
C LEU A 480 24.80 3.05 17.04
N GLN A 481 25.82 3.25 17.89
CA GLN A 481 25.99 2.50 19.14
C GLN A 481 24.78 2.70 20.08
N SER A 482 24.29 3.93 20.21
CA SER A 482 23.07 4.22 20.98
C SER A 482 21.84 3.52 20.43
N SER A 483 21.74 3.40 19.11
CA SER A 483 20.63 2.68 18.47
C SER A 483 20.71 1.17 18.69
N ILE A 484 21.91 0.59 18.63
CA ILE A 484 22.17 -0.82 18.94
C ILE A 484 21.78 -1.14 20.39
N GLU A 485 22.19 -0.31 21.35
CA GLU A 485 21.83 -0.50 22.75
C GLU A 485 20.31 -0.43 22.99
N LYS A 486 19.60 0.46 22.29
CA LYS A 486 18.13 0.49 22.33
C LYS A 486 17.51 -0.77 21.73
N ALA A 487 18.08 -1.30 20.66
CA ALA A 487 17.60 -2.50 20.00
C ALA A 487 17.73 -3.78 20.84
N ARG A 488 18.55 -3.77 21.90
CA ARG A 488 18.61 -4.87 22.87
C ARG A 488 17.29 -5.10 23.59
N LYS A 489 16.42 -4.09 23.69
CA LYS A 489 15.06 -4.21 24.20
C LYS A 489 14.10 -4.41 23.04
N THR A 490 13.56 -5.60 22.93
CA THR A 490 12.72 -5.96 21.79
C THR A 490 11.70 -7.04 22.16
N THR A 491 10.74 -7.32 21.27
CA THR A 491 9.80 -8.43 21.44
C THR A 491 10.25 -9.66 20.67
N LEU A 492 9.84 -10.85 21.11
CA LEU A 492 10.15 -12.11 20.42
C LEU A 492 9.65 -12.10 18.97
N ALA A 493 8.48 -11.49 18.72
CA ALA A 493 7.92 -11.39 17.38
C ALA A 493 8.78 -10.53 16.43
N ARG A 494 9.36 -9.43 16.91
CA ARG A 494 10.27 -8.59 16.13
C ARG A 494 11.57 -9.32 15.81
N LEU A 495 12.09 -10.07 16.79
CA LEU A 495 13.28 -10.88 16.61
C LEU A 495 13.04 -11.96 15.54
N VAL A 496 11.94 -12.73 15.64
CA VAL A 496 11.56 -13.76 14.65
C VAL A 496 11.37 -13.16 13.26
N TYR A 497 10.71 -12.00 13.16
CA TYR A 497 10.56 -11.30 11.88
C TYR A 497 11.94 -10.90 11.30
N GLY A 498 12.84 -10.40 12.13
CA GLY A 498 14.18 -10.00 11.74
C GLY A 498 15.04 -11.13 11.18
N LEU A 499 14.77 -12.38 11.54
CA LEU A 499 15.46 -13.55 10.96
C LEU A 499 15.19 -13.71 9.46
N GLY A 500 14.14 -13.09 8.93
CA GLY A 500 13.83 -13.10 7.50
C GLY A 500 13.36 -14.45 6.97
N ILE A 501 12.66 -15.24 7.78
CA ILE A 501 12.10 -16.54 7.39
C ILE A 501 11.17 -16.33 6.19
N PRO A 502 11.36 -17.05 5.06
CA PRO A 502 10.53 -16.87 3.88
C PRO A 502 9.04 -17.03 4.16
N GLY A 503 8.22 -16.07 3.72
CA GLY A 503 6.77 -16.06 3.96
C GLY A 503 6.33 -15.59 5.35
N ILE A 504 7.24 -15.35 6.29
CA ILE A 504 6.92 -14.85 7.64
C ILE A 504 7.14 -13.33 7.67
N GLY A 505 6.09 -12.56 7.46
CA GLY A 505 6.08 -11.12 7.66
C GLY A 505 5.90 -10.74 9.14
N SER A 506 6.00 -9.44 9.46
CA SER A 506 5.89 -8.94 10.83
C SER A 506 4.56 -9.31 11.51
N ALA A 507 3.44 -9.28 10.77
CA ALA A 507 2.12 -9.70 11.27
C ALA A 507 2.09 -11.20 11.59
N ASN A 508 2.63 -12.03 10.70
CA ASN A 508 2.66 -13.49 10.90
C ASN A 508 3.59 -13.89 12.05
N ALA A 509 4.74 -13.22 12.19
CA ALA A 509 5.64 -13.43 13.32
C ALA A 509 4.94 -13.15 14.66
N LYS A 510 4.14 -12.07 14.75
CA LYS A 510 3.34 -11.75 15.94
C LYS A 510 2.30 -12.82 16.25
N VAL A 511 1.56 -13.25 15.24
CA VAL A 511 0.52 -14.29 15.39
C VAL A 511 1.13 -15.62 15.87
N ILE A 512 2.23 -16.04 15.25
CA ILE A 512 2.94 -17.28 15.61
C ILE A 512 3.50 -17.17 17.04
N CYS A 513 4.25 -16.12 17.37
CA CYS A 513 4.83 -15.97 18.69
C CYS A 513 3.77 -15.93 19.79
N ARG A 514 2.66 -15.21 19.57
CA ARG A 514 1.56 -15.15 20.52
C ARG A 514 0.88 -16.52 20.71
N ALA A 515 0.60 -17.26 19.65
CA ALA A 515 0.01 -18.60 19.72
C ALA A 515 0.94 -19.58 20.46
N LEU A 516 2.25 -19.41 20.33
CA LEU A 516 3.26 -20.18 21.05
C LEU A 516 3.56 -19.63 22.45
N GLY A 517 2.74 -18.67 22.96
CA GLY A 517 2.84 -18.12 24.31
C GLY A 517 4.02 -17.18 24.53
N ASN A 518 4.58 -16.60 23.48
CA ASN A 518 5.81 -15.78 23.48
C ASN A 518 6.99 -16.51 24.15
N ASP A 519 7.00 -17.84 24.07
CA ASP A 519 8.05 -18.70 24.63
C ASP A 519 9.08 -19.00 23.55
N SER A 520 10.33 -18.54 23.76
CA SER A 520 11.43 -18.72 22.81
C SER A 520 11.78 -20.19 22.56
N GLN A 521 11.56 -21.08 23.52
CA GLN A 521 11.81 -22.53 23.36
C GLN A 521 10.73 -23.14 22.47
N ARG A 522 9.45 -22.77 22.67
CA ARG A 522 8.37 -23.22 21.81
C ARG A 522 8.52 -22.69 20.38
N VAL A 523 8.94 -21.42 20.22
CA VAL A 523 9.24 -20.83 18.90
C VAL A 523 10.32 -21.63 18.17
N LEU A 524 11.37 -22.04 18.87
CA LEU A 524 12.47 -22.82 18.29
C LEU A 524 12.07 -24.25 17.93
N GLN A 525 11.14 -24.85 18.66
CA GLN A 525 10.77 -26.28 18.57
C GLN A 525 9.40 -26.50 17.94
N ALA A 526 8.74 -25.46 17.42
CA ALA A 526 7.41 -25.57 16.85
C ALA A 526 7.37 -26.56 15.68
N GLU A 527 6.36 -27.43 15.67
CA GLU A 527 6.15 -28.41 14.61
C GLU A 527 5.15 -27.90 13.57
N GLU A 528 5.26 -28.40 12.33
CA GLU A 528 4.40 -28.00 11.22
C GLU A 528 2.90 -28.19 11.54
N ALA A 529 2.58 -29.30 12.21
CA ALA A 529 1.20 -29.63 12.61
C ALA A 529 0.64 -28.61 13.63
N GLU A 530 1.45 -28.12 14.56
CA GLU A 530 1.06 -27.10 15.53
C GLU A 530 0.87 -25.73 14.85
N LEU A 531 1.76 -25.37 13.93
CA LEU A 531 1.71 -24.10 13.24
C LEU A 531 0.52 -23.97 12.28
N VAL A 532 0.11 -25.04 11.62
CA VAL A 532 -1.05 -25.06 10.70
C VAL A 532 -2.37 -24.83 11.45
N GLU A 533 -2.46 -25.21 12.72
CA GLU A 533 -3.63 -24.93 13.57
C GLU A 533 -3.74 -23.44 13.96
N ILE A 534 -2.66 -22.67 13.77
CA ILE A 534 -2.66 -21.23 14.05
C ILE A 534 -3.39 -20.52 12.91
N GLN A 535 -4.44 -19.80 13.26
CA GLN A 535 -5.24 -19.06 12.32
C GLN A 535 -4.41 -18.01 11.55
N GLY A 536 -4.46 -18.08 10.21
CA GLY A 536 -3.64 -17.21 9.34
C GLY A 536 -2.29 -17.83 8.93
N VAL A 537 -1.92 -19.00 9.45
CA VAL A 537 -0.70 -19.71 9.08
C VAL A 537 -1.07 -20.91 8.18
N GLY A 538 -0.80 -20.77 6.87
CA GLY A 538 -1.02 -21.86 5.91
C GLY A 538 0.13 -22.88 5.90
N ALA A 539 -0.13 -24.07 5.32
CA ALA A 539 0.85 -25.17 5.27
C ALA A 539 2.22 -24.77 4.66
N VAL A 540 2.22 -23.92 3.62
CA VAL A 540 3.46 -23.45 2.99
C VAL A 540 4.28 -22.60 3.97
N MET A 541 3.63 -21.74 4.74
CA MET A 541 4.25 -20.87 5.73
C MET A 541 4.77 -21.69 6.93
N ALA A 542 3.97 -22.62 7.44
CA ALA A 542 4.35 -23.54 8.51
C ALA A 542 5.58 -24.35 8.13
N LYS A 543 5.58 -24.91 6.92
CA LYS A 543 6.72 -25.66 6.37
C LYS A 543 7.97 -24.79 6.29
N SER A 544 7.88 -23.58 5.74
CA SER A 544 9.00 -22.64 5.61
C SER A 544 9.60 -22.29 6.98
N TYR A 545 8.75 -22.07 7.97
CA TYR A 545 9.16 -21.79 9.35
C TYR A 545 9.93 -22.95 9.97
N VAL A 546 9.38 -24.18 9.88
CA VAL A 546 10.01 -25.38 10.43
C VAL A 546 11.31 -25.71 9.71
N ASP A 547 11.34 -25.61 8.37
CA ASP A 547 12.54 -25.87 7.58
C ASP A 547 13.67 -24.88 7.94
N TYR A 548 13.35 -23.62 8.24
CA TYR A 548 14.33 -22.63 8.71
C TYR A 548 15.01 -23.07 10.03
N PHE A 549 14.22 -23.49 11.02
CA PHE A 549 14.74 -23.92 12.32
C PHE A 549 15.25 -25.37 12.36
N LYS A 550 15.15 -26.14 11.28
CA LYS A 550 15.85 -27.44 11.16
C LYS A 550 17.36 -27.28 10.95
N GLU A 551 17.79 -26.13 10.40
CA GLU A 551 19.20 -25.83 10.20
C GLU A 551 19.86 -25.51 11.54
N GLU A 552 20.89 -26.28 11.93
CA GLU A 552 21.61 -26.09 13.20
C GLU A 552 22.20 -24.67 13.31
N GLU A 553 22.72 -24.13 12.21
CA GLU A 553 23.29 -22.78 12.16
C GLU A 553 22.24 -21.72 12.55
N HIS A 554 21.00 -21.82 12.04
CA HIS A 554 19.91 -20.89 12.37
C HIS A 554 19.48 -21.01 13.84
N GLN A 555 19.45 -22.24 14.38
CA GLN A 555 19.14 -22.45 15.80
C GLN A 555 20.20 -21.81 16.70
N GLU A 556 21.49 -21.98 16.38
CA GLU A 556 22.59 -21.42 17.16
C GLU A 556 22.60 -19.87 17.08
N ILE A 557 22.34 -19.29 15.90
CA ILE A 557 22.21 -17.84 15.75
C ILE A 557 21.05 -17.33 16.61
N PHE A 558 19.89 -17.98 16.56
CA PHE A 558 18.73 -17.58 17.37
C PHE A 558 19.01 -17.65 18.87
N LYS A 559 19.62 -18.72 19.36
CA LYS A 559 20.01 -18.86 20.77
C LYS A 559 21.00 -17.76 21.20
N ARG A 560 21.99 -17.44 20.37
CA ARG A 560 22.94 -16.34 20.65
C ARG A 560 22.23 -14.99 20.66
N LEU A 561 21.32 -14.74 19.72
CA LEU A 561 20.52 -13.51 19.69
C LEU A 561 19.67 -13.34 20.95
N LEU A 562 19.09 -14.42 21.48
CA LEU A 562 18.37 -14.40 22.75
C LEU A 562 19.26 -13.99 23.95
N SER A 563 20.58 -14.23 23.88
CA SER A 563 21.52 -13.77 24.90
C SER A 563 21.92 -12.29 24.75
N GLU A 564 21.70 -11.69 23.57
CA GLU A 564 22.01 -10.29 23.29
C GLU A 564 20.86 -9.33 23.61
N VAL A 565 19.64 -9.86 23.74
CA VAL A 565 18.43 -9.05 23.87
C VAL A 565 17.68 -9.31 25.17
N GLU A 566 16.99 -8.29 25.65
CA GLU A 566 16.01 -8.37 26.72
C GLU A 566 14.62 -8.39 26.06
N LEU A 567 13.93 -9.53 26.17
CA LEU A 567 12.61 -9.68 25.61
C LEU A 567 11.57 -8.95 26.48
N GLU A 568 10.93 -7.97 25.87
CA GLU A 568 9.79 -7.26 26.48
C GLU A 568 8.50 -8.03 26.16
N GLU A 569 7.58 -8.06 27.10
CA GLU A 569 6.22 -8.50 26.83
C GLU A 569 5.57 -7.51 25.84
N GLU A 570 4.90 -8.00 24.81
CA GLU A 570 4.05 -7.12 24.00
C GLU A 570 3.05 -6.46 24.96
N GLU A 571 3.01 -5.12 25.00
CA GLU A 571 1.97 -4.40 25.72
C GLU A 571 0.61 -4.86 25.19
N VAL A 572 -0.02 -5.75 25.94
CA VAL A 572 -1.42 -6.11 25.75
C VAL A 572 -2.18 -4.90 26.30
N THR A 573 -2.62 -4.01 25.40
CA THR A 573 -3.55 -2.96 25.79
C THR A 573 -4.73 -3.65 26.49
N GLU A 574 -5.08 -3.19 27.70
CA GLU A 574 -6.09 -3.81 28.60
C GLU A 574 -7.48 -4.06 27.95
N ASP A 575 -7.72 -3.51 26.76
CA ASP A 575 -8.96 -3.74 26.01
C ASP A 575 -9.06 -5.13 25.33
N SER A 576 -7.96 -5.86 25.17
CA SER A 576 -8.01 -7.23 24.62
C SER A 576 -8.43 -8.29 25.66
N GLN A 577 -8.41 -7.97 26.96
CA GLN A 577 -8.81 -8.92 28.02
C GLN A 577 -10.32 -8.90 28.33
N LYS A 578 -11.06 -7.89 27.90
CA LYS A 578 -12.51 -7.78 28.19
C LYS A 578 -13.41 -8.73 27.39
N PHE A 579 -12.90 -9.40 26.40
CA PHE A 579 -13.69 -10.30 25.53
C PHE A 579 -13.25 -11.78 25.55
N ALA A 580 -12.37 -12.18 26.43
CA ALA A 580 -11.96 -13.58 26.59
C ALA A 580 -12.95 -14.42 27.43
N GLY A 581 -14.17 -13.94 27.67
CA GLY A 581 -15.12 -14.58 28.56
C GLY A 581 -16.60 -14.35 28.23
N VAL A 582 -17.01 -14.39 26.95
CA VAL A 582 -18.44 -14.59 26.60
C VAL A 582 -18.53 -15.50 25.39
#